data_015159cf94aa2552e6e6c51219a6309a
#
_entry.id   015159cf94aa2552e6e6c51219a6309a
#
_cell.length_a   1.000
_cell.length_b   1.000
_cell.length_c   1.000
_cell.angle_alpha   90.00
_cell.angle_beta   90.00
_cell.angle_gamma   90.00
#
_symmetry.space_group_name_H-M   'P 1'
#
loop_
_entity.id
_entity.type
_entity.pdbx_description
1 polymer ?
#
loop_
_entity_poly.entity_id
_entity_poly.type
_entity_poly.pdbx_seq_one_letter_code
_entity_poly.pdbx_strand_id
1 'polypeptide(L)'
;MNRRKFLDATLKTISAASCAPFLTNALPVSVPHQSPSAAPSRNSNAPRPQLAITMDDPNLKLDANLRWPEANSRILKALDSRSIKAALFVCGMRVDEYDGSKLISAWDQAGHQICNHSYSHLNYNGRIAYADFAVDFLKNEKVIAPYHNKTLLFRYPFLKEGDTADKRDRFRTLLKESGYRVGHVTIDASDWYVNQCMADRLIKEPKFNIKPYRDYLIAHLLDRASFYRQLAIDVLGRDIRHTLLIHYNTLNALVLPDVMAAFETAGWQWIDASLAFQDEVFHSAPKTLPAGESLVWALASETGRFKDRLRYPGEDDIYEEPKMKALGL
;
A
#
# COMPACT_ATOMS: atom_id res chain seq x y z
N MET A 1 12.83 -12.06 -17.60
CA MET A 1 12.75 -11.73 -19.05
C MET A 1 12.56 -10.22 -19.15
N ASN A 2 13.58 -9.52 -19.64
CA ASN A 2 13.72 -8.07 -19.61
C ASN A 2 12.63 -7.33 -20.42
N ARG A 3 11.89 -6.44 -19.75
CA ARG A 3 11.07 -5.41 -20.42
C ARG A 3 11.89 -4.11 -20.56
N ARG A 4 12.85 -4.14 -21.48
CA ARG A 4 13.46 -2.92 -22.06
C ARG A 4 13.44 -3.11 -23.57
N LYS A 5 12.62 -2.29 -24.25
CA LYS A 5 12.77 -1.79 -25.63
C LYS A 5 11.40 -1.41 -26.17
N PHE A 6 11.13 -0.13 -26.20
CA PHE A 6 10.43 0.56 -27.29
C PHE A 6 10.37 2.04 -26.89
N LEU A 7 11.29 2.81 -27.43
CA LEU A 7 11.13 4.23 -27.81
C LEU A 7 12.48 4.70 -28.37
N ASP A 8 12.56 4.66 -29.69
CA ASP A 8 13.60 5.37 -30.45
C ASP A 8 12.93 6.30 -31.46
N ALA A 9 13.57 7.46 -31.61
CA ALA A 9 13.48 8.41 -32.72
C ALA A 9 12.33 9.45 -32.70
N THR A 10 12.67 10.68 -32.30
CA THR A 10 12.75 11.77 -33.29
C THR A 10 13.53 12.98 -32.72
N LEU A 11 14.75 13.19 -33.17
CA LEU A 11 15.47 14.46 -33.09
C LEU A 11 14.76 15.50 -33.96
N LYS A 12 14.51 16.67 -33.39
CA LYS A 12 14.43 17.94 -34.15
C LYS A 12 15.26 19.00 -33.46
N THR A 13 16.33 19.37 -34.16
CA THR A 13 17.20 20.52 -33.97
C THR A 13 16.41 21.82 -33.98
N ILE A 14 16.61 22.67 -32.98
CA ILE A 14 16.29 24.10 -33.08
C ILE A 14 17.50 24.92 -32.58
N SER A 15 17.85 25.86 -33.43
CA SER A 15 18.95 26.79 -33.47
C SER A 15 19.07 27.70 -32.25
N ALA A 16 20.33 28.03 -31.91
CA ALA A 16 20.71 29.03 -30.93
C ALA A 16 20.41 30.44 -31.41
N ALA A 17 19.78 31.24 -30.59
CA ALA A 17 19.76 32.69 -30.71
C ALA A 17 20.38 33.31 -29.45
N SER A 18 21.45 34.00 -29.65
CA SER A 18 22.21 34.81 -28.68
C SER A 18 21.41 36.04 -28.31
N CYS A 19 21.28 36.35 -27.00
CA CYS A 19 20.94 37.69 -26.52
C CYS A 19 21.74 38.02 -25.26
N ALA A 20 22.37 39.17 -25.29
CA ALA A 20 23.26 39.78 -24.29
C ALA A 20 22.51 40.26 -23.02
N PRO A 21 23.21 40.47 -21.90
CA PRO A 21 22.59 40.76 -20.61
C PRO A 21 22.25 42.24 -20.44
N PHE A 22 21.01 42.51 -20.01
CA PHE A 22 20.66 43.81 -19.42
C PHE A 22 20.87 43.75 -17.90
N LEU A 23 21.78 44.56 -17.41
CA LEU A 23 21.95 44.88 -16.01
C LEU A 23 20.83 45.83 -15.56
N THR A 24 19.94 45.39 -14.71
CA THR A 24 19.05 46.27 -13.96
C THR A 24 19.30 46.10 -12.47
N ASN A 25 19.75 47.20 -11.86
CA ASN A 25 19.88 47.37 -10.41
C ASN A 25 18.50 47.27 -9.76
N ALA A 26 18.24 46.21 -9.01
CA ALA A 26 17.07 46.09 -8.15
C ALA A 26 17.50 46.35 -6.69
N LEU A 27 16.90 47.31 -6.05
CA LEU A 27 17.01 47.61 -4.62
C LEU A 27 16.42 46.45 -3.78
N PRO A 28 16.94 46.19 -2.59
CA PRO A 28 16.40 45.09 -1.76
C PRO A 28 15.03 45.47 -1.21
N VAL A 29 14.01 44.75 -1.63
CA VAL A 29 12.69 44.75 -0.99
C VAL A 29 12.77 43.89 0.26
N SER A 30 12.66 44.54 1.43
CA SER A 30 12.52 43.82 2.72
C SER A 30 11.16 43.15 2.78
N VAL A 31 11.17 41.80 2.69
CA VAL A 31 10.00 40.96 2.95
C VAL A 31 9.83 40.85 4.47
N PRO A 32 8.66 41.20 5.03
CA PRO A 32 8.41 41.02 6.45
C PRO A 32 8.42 39.53 6.79
N HIS A 33 9.27 39.16 7.75
CA HIS A 33 9.28 37.84 8.37
C HIS A 33 7.94 37.63 9.08
N GLN A 34 7.01 36.92 8.47
CA GLN A 34 5.87 36.35 9.16
C GLN A 34 6.38 35.18 10.02
N SER A 35 6.29 35.36 11.33
CA SER A 35 6.47 34.30 12.30
C SER A 35 5.55 33.13 11.95
N PRO A 36 6.00 31.86 12.07
CA PRO A 36 5.13 30.71 11.79
C PRO A 36 3.91 30.78 12.72
N SER A 37 2.74 30.88 12.11
CA SER A 37 1.46 30.78 12.82
C SER A 37 1.46 29.51 13.65
N ALA A 38 1.19 29.63 14.94
CA ALA A 38 1.06 28.51 15.85
C ALA A 38 0.07 27.52 15.26
N ALA A 39 0.47 26.25 15.19
CA ALA A 39 -0.40 25.16 14.76
C ALA A 39 -1.71 25.22 15.58
N PRO A 40 -2.89 25.04 14.98
CA PRO A 40 -4.14 25.09 15.68
C PRO A 40 -4.10 24.08 16.84
N SER A 41 -4.40 24.54 18.05
CA SER A 41 -4.49 23.69 19.23
C SER A 41 -5.48 22.56 18.93
N ARG A 42 -4.99 21.31 18.91
CA ARG A 42 -5.85 20.14 18.72
C ARG A 42 -6.88 20.13 19.83
N ASN A 43 -8.14 20.14 19.45
CA ASN A 43 -9.25 19.92 20.36
C ASN A 43 -9.04 18.53 20.99
N SER A 44 -8.67 18.46 22.26
CA SER A 44 -8.24 17.23 22.96
C SER A 44 -9.36 16.17 23.06
N ASN A 45 -10.58 16.49 22.64
CA ASN A 45 -11.75 15.63 22.69
C ASN A 45 -12.15 15.01 21.35
N ALA A 46 -11.47 15.31 20.23
CA ALA A 46 -11.79 14.65 18.97
C ALA A 46 -11.26 13.20 18.98
N PRO A 47 -12.07 12.21 18.55
CA PRO A 47 -11.61 10.84 18.49
C PRO A 47 -10.38 10.73 17.56
N ARG A 48 -9.40 9.95 18.00
CA ARG A 48 -8.17 9.70 17.20
C ARG A 48 -8.53 8.91 15.94
N PRO A 49 -7.96 9.23 14.77
CA PRO A 49 -8.14 8.41 13.58
C PRO A 49 -7.61 7.00 13.84
N GLN A 50 -8.36 5.99 13.38
CA GLN A 50 -8.08 4.58 13.62
C GLN A 50 -7.52 3.91 12.36
N LEU A 51 -6.50 3.07 12.55
CA LEU A 51 -5.77 2.44 11.47
C LEU A 51 -5.40 1.01 11.84
N ALA A 52 -5.66 0.06 10.93
CA ALA A 52 -5.20 -1.32 11.04
C ALA A 52 -4.13 -1.62 9.99
N ILE A 53 -3.17 -2.46 10.36
CA ILE A 53 -2.18 -2.99 9.42
C ILE A 53 -2.78 -4.16 8.66
N THR A 54 -2.68 -4.11 7.33
CA THR A 54 -2.88 -5.24 6.43
C THR A 54 -1.62 -5.46 5.63
N MET A 55 -1.14 -6.70 5.59
CA MET A 55 0.13 -7.04 4.96
C MET A 55 -0.08 -8.07 3.87
N ASP A 56 0.42 -7.79 2.67
CA ASP A 56 0.30 -8.65 1.52
C ASP A 56 1.61 -9.40 1.25
N ASP A 57 1.51 -10.51 0.52
CA ASP A 57 2.62 -11.22 -0.09
C ASP A 57 3.68 -11.77 0.86
N PRO A 58 3.32 -12.52 1.93
CA PRO A 58 4.31 -13.25 2.70
C PRO A 58 5.17 -14.10 1.78
N ASN A 59 6.51 -14.02 1.96
CA ASN A 59 7.45 -14.60 1.02
C ASN A 59 8.65 -15.22 1.73
N LEU A 60 9.06 -16.40 1.28
CA LEU A 60 10.26 -17.09 1.76
C LEU A 60 11.56 -16.47 1.20
N LYS A 61 11.48 -15.82 0.06
CA LYS A 61 12.60 -15.19 -0.63
C LYS A 61 12.49 -13.67 -0.51
N LEU A 62 13.23 -13.12 0.43
CA LEU A 62 13.31 -11.68 0.65
C LEU A 62 14.57 -11.10 0.01
N ASP A 63 14.50 -9.81 -0.30
CA ASP A 63 15.62 -9.08 -0.86
C ASP A 63 16.70 -8.78 0.21
N ALA A 64 17.87 -8.31 -0.24
CA ALA A 64 18.94 -7.82 0.62
C ALA A 64 19.43 -8.80 1.69
N ASN A 65 19.40 -10.10 1.39
CA ASN A 65 19.88 -11.19 2.24
C ASN A 65 19.21 -11.33 3.62
N LEU A 66 18.07 -10.69 3.85
CA LEU A 66 17.28 -10.92 5.06
C LEU A 66 16.58 -12.29 4.96
N ARG A 67 16.80 -13.16 5.94
CA ARG A 67 16.16 -14.46 5.96
C ARG A 67 14.71 -14.34 6.46
N TRP A 68 13.78 -15.08 5.83
CA TRP A 68 12.37 -15.04 6.20
C TRP A 68 12.09 -15.30 7.70
N PRO A 69 12.79 -16.22 8.43
CA PRO A 69 12.52 -16.42 9.85
C PRO A 69 12.82 -15.17 10.69
N GLU A 70 13.87 -14.44 10.33
CA GLU A 70 14.22 -13.19 11.00
C GLU A 70 13.21 -12.09 10.67
N ALA A 71 12.86 -11.92 9.39
CA ALA A 71 11.84 -10.94 8.96
C ALA A 71 10.51 -11.19 9.67
N ASN A 72 10.07 -12.45 9.68
CA ASN A 72 8.83 -12.86 10.32
C ASN A 72 8.83 -12.55 11.83
N SER A 73 9.92 -12.88 12.52
CA SER A 73 10.08 -12.59 13.94
C SER A 73 10.04 -11.08 14.23
N ARG A 74 10.71 -10.26 13.39
CA ARG A 74 10.74 -8.79 13.56
C ARG A 74 9.35 -8.17 13.37
N ILE A 75 8.62 -8.58 12.33
CA ILE A 75 7.27 -8.07 12.04
C ILE A 75 6.31 -8.46 13.17
N LEU A 76 6.26 -9.76 13.53
CA LEU A 76 5.37 -10.24 14.60
C LEU A 76 5.65 -9.56 15.93
N LYS A 77 6.94 -9.37 16.29
CA LYS A 77 7.33 -8.64 17.49
C LYS A 77 6.88 -7.17 17.46
N ALA A 78 6.95 -6.51 16.31
CA ALA A 78 6.46 -5.14 16.18
C ALA A 78 4.95 -5.03 16.43
N LEU A 79 4.17 -5.95 15.85
CA LEU A 79 2.71 -6.01 16.04
C LEU A 79 2.34 -6.35 17.49
N ASP A 80 3.00 -7.34 18.07
CA ASP A 80 2.78 -7.77 19.46
C ASP A 80 3.09 -6.64 20.47
N SER A 81 4.13 -5.84 20.21
CA SER A 81 4.51 -4.71 21.07
C SER A 81 3.42 -3.63 21.20
N ARG A 82 2.41 -3.63 20.33
CA ARG A 82 1.21 -2.77 20.36
C ARG A 82 -0.06 -3.56 20.65
N SER A 83 0.07 -4.86 20.92
CA SER A 83 -1.06 -5.77 21.17
C SER A 83 -2.14 -5.72 20.10
N ILE A 84 -1.75 -5.55 18.82
CA ILE A 84 -2.68 -5.51 17.68
C ILE A 84 -2.57 -6.76 16.81
N LYS A 85 -3.68 -7.09 16.16
CA LYS A 85 -3.78 -8.19 15.20
C LYS A 85 -3.97 -7.65 13.78
N ALA A 86 -3.02 -7.96 12.90
CA ALA A 86 -3.05 -7.59 11.49
C ALA A 86 -3.81 -8.65 10.65
N ALA A 87 -4.14 -8.30 9.40
CA ALA A 87 -4.58 -9.26 8.40
C ALA A 87 -3.44 -9.53 7.40
N LEU A 88 -3.07 -10.80 7.25
CA LEU A 88 -2.07 -11.29 6.32
C LEU A 88 -2.78 -11.85 5.08
N PHE A 89 -2.58 -11.22 3.92
CA PHE A 89 -3.12 -11.66 2.65
C PHE A 89 -2.11 -12.53 1.92
N VAL A 90 -2.38 -13.82 1.89
CA VAL A 90 -1.45 -14.86 1.47
C VAL A 90 -1.58 -15.13 -0.03
N CYS A 91 -0.50 -14.89 -0.77
CA CYS A 91 -0.30 -15.37 -2.14
C CYS A 91 0.33 -16.76 -2.08
N GLY A 92 -0.43 -17.81 -2.48
CA GLY A 92 -0.06 -19.20 -2.23
C GLY A 92 1.26 -19.61 -2.86
N MET A 93 1.53 -19.24 -4.11
CA MET A 93 2.75 -19.64 -4.81
C MET A 93 4.06 -19.18 -4.14
N ARG A 94 3.98 -18.19 -3.24
CA ARG A 94 5.14 -17.67 -2.50
C ARG A 94 5.46 -18.49 -1.26
N VAL A 95 4.51 -19.30 -0.80
CA VAL A 95 4.53 -19.99 0.50
C VAL A 95 4.02 -21.44 0.45
N ASP A 96 3.67 -21.97 -0.72
CA ASP A 96 3.20 -23.35 -0.91
C ASP A 96 4.37 -24.35 -0.88
N GLU A 97 5.14 -24.28 0.22
CA GLU A 97 6.28 -25.11 0.56
C GLU A 97 6.29 -25.35 2.08
N TYR A 98 7.05 -26.35 2.54
CA TYR A 98 7.13 -26.69 3.97
C TYR A 98 7.53 -25.48 4.86
N ASP A 99 8.49 -24.69 4.44
CA ASP A 99 8.91 -23.49 5.19
C ASP A 99 7.85 -22.37 5.13
N GLY A 100 7.08 -22.28 4.07
CA GLY A 100 5.96 -21.32 3.95
C GLY A 100 4.85 -21.66 4.94
N SER A 101 4.55 -22.94 5.15
CA SER A 101 3.58 -23.33 6.18
C SER A 101 4.03 -22.92 7.58
N LYS A 102 5.34 -22.99 7.91
CA LYS A 102 5.87 -22.49 9.19
C LYS A 102 5.73 -20.97 9.31
N LEU A 103 6.00 -20.24 8.23
CA LEU A 103 5.85 -18.79 8.20
C LEU A 103 4.41 -18.42 8.56
N ILE A 104 3.43 -18.98 7.84
CA ILE A 104 2.01 -18.65 8.06
C ILE A 104 1.55 -19.15 9.44
N SER A 105 1.99 -20.35 9.88
CA SER A 105 1.63 -20.88 11.20
C SER A 105 2.06 -19.97 12.35
N ALA A 106 3.17 -19.25 12.21
CA ALA A 106 3.60 -18.29 13.23
C ALA A 106 2.64 -17.10 13.33
N TRP A 107 2.07 -16.63 12.21
CA TRP A 107 1.04 -15.59 12.18
C TRP A 107 -0.27 -16.08 12.76
N ASP A 108 -0.69 -17.28 12.38
CA ASP A 108 -1.90 -17.93 12.88
C ASP A 108 -1.84 -18.13 14.40
N GLN A 109 -0.74 -18.69 14.92
CA GLN A 109 -0.51 -18.88 16.36
C GLN A 109 -0.47 -17.55 17.13
N ALA A 110 0.01 -16.48 16.49
CA ALA A 110 -0.01 -15.15 17.08
C ALA A 110 -1.40 -14.48 17.01
N GLY A 111 -2.42 -15.14 16.43
CA GLY A 111 -3.80 -14.66 16.37
C GLY A 111 -4.09 -13.64 15.28
N HIS A 112 -3.22 -13.54 14.26
CA HIS A 112 -3.46 -12.70 13.10
C HIS A 112 -4.41 -13.37 12.12
N GLN A 113 -5.18 -12.56 11.36
CA GLN A 113 -6.08 -13.08 10.34
C GLN A 113 -5.27 -13.60 9.14
N ILE A 114 -5.61 -14.80 8.64
CA ILE A 114 -5.05 -15.40 7.43
C ILE A 114 -6.08 -15.29 6.31
N CYS A 115 -5.77 -14.48 5.30
CA CYS A 115 -6.69 -14.07 4.25
C CYS A 115 -6.18 -14.50 2.87
N ASN A 116 -7.08 -14.55 1.88
CA ASN A 116 -6.78 -15.02 0.53
C ASN A 116 -6.31 -13.87 -0.37
N HIS A 117 -5.15 -14.06 -1.05
CA HIS A 117 -4.58 -13.11 -2.02
C HIS A 117 -4.31 -13.76 -3.39
N SER A 118 -5.18 -14.72 -3.79
CA SER A 118 -4.99 -15.60 -4.94
C SER A 118 -3.74 -16.51 -4.83
N TYR A 119 -3.61 -17.48 -5.73
CA TYR A 119 -2.44 -18.37 -5.69
C TYR A 119 -1.24 -17.80 -6.44
N SER A 120 -1.45 -17.32 -7.67
CA SER A 120 -0.36 -16.94 -8.58
C SER A 120 -0.16 -15.42 -8.72
N HIS A 121 -0.85 -14.62 -7.91
CA HIS A 121 -0.77 -13.16 -7.95
C HIS A 121 -1.05 -12.57 -9.35
N LEU A 122 -2.12 -13.07 -10.01
CA LEU A 122 -2.48 -12.63 -11.35
C LEU A 122 -3.13 -11.25 -11.34
N ASN A 123 -2.72 -10.36 -12.25
CA ASN A 123 -3.44 -9.11 -12.49
C ASN A 123 -4.76 -9.41 -13.22
N TYR A 124 -5.90 -9.19 -12.56
CA TYR A 124 -7.22 -9.52 -13.10
C TYR A 124 -7.69 -8.57 -14.20
N ASN A 125 -7.04 -7.43 -14.37
CA ASN A 125 -7.26 -6.57 -15.53
C ASN A 125 -6.58 -7.16 -16.77
N GLY A 126 -7.07 -6.82 -17.96
CA GLY A 126 -6.47 -7.23 -19.22
C GLY A 126 -6.82 -8.65 -19.66
N ARG A 127 -5.82 -9.48 -19.95
CA ARG A 127 -6.01 -10.75 -20.67
C ARG A 127 -6.48 -11.93 -19.82
N ILE A 128 -6.44 -11.83 -18.49
CA ILE A 128 -6.83 -12.95 -17.61
C ILE A 128 -8.33 -13.16 -17.69
N ALA A 129 -8.75 -14.36 -18.06
CA ALA A 129 -10.15 -14.72 -18.09
C ALA A 129 -10.72 -14.95 -16.66
N TYR A 130 -12.02 -14.74 -16.50
CA TYR A 130 -12.71 -15.02 -15.24
C TYR A 130 -12.48 -16.45 -14.73
N ALA A 131 -12.56 -17.44 -15.63
CA ALA A 131 -12.41 -18.84 -15.24
C ALA A 131 -11.02 -19.14 -14.66
N ASP A 132 -9.96 -18.58 -15.26
CA ASP A 132 -8.58 -18.78 -14.81
C ASP A 132 -8.37 -18.11 -13.44
N PHE A 133 -8.90 -16.91 -13.27
CA PHE A 133 -8.78 -16.19 -12.00
C PHE A 133 -9.59 -16.86 -10.87
N ALA A 134 -10.76 -17.41 -11.20
CA ALA A 134 -11.56 -18.18 -10.24
C ALA A 134 -10.85 -19.48 -9.80
N VAL A 135 -10.21 -20.18 -10.73
CA VAL A 135 -9.39 -21.37 -10.41
C VAL A 135 -8.21 -20.99 -9.51
N ASP A 136 -7.57 -19.86 -9.79
CA ASP A 136 -6.44 -19.34 -9.00
C ASP A 136 -6.86 -18.99 -7.57
N PHE A 137 -8.00 -18.35 -7.40
CA PHE A 137 -8.62 -18.10 -6.08
C PHE A 137 -8.89 -19.40 -5.31
N LEU A 138 -9.56 -20.39 -5.96
CA LEU A 138 -9.91 -21.67 -5.34
C LEU A 138 -8.67 -22.52 -5.03
N LYS A 139 -7.60 -22.38 -5.82
CA LYS A 139 -6.33 -23.04 -5.52
C LYS A 139 -5.72 -22.49 -4.23
N ASN A 140 -5.72 -21.19 -4.05
CA ASN A 140 -5.20 -20.57 -2.85
C ASN A 140 -6.01 -20.88 -1.59
N GLU A 141 -7.30 -21.08 -1.77
CA GLU A 141 -8.21 -21.52 -0.68
C GLU A 141 -7.68 -22.78 0.02
N LYS A 142 -7.13 -23.73 -0.75
CA LYS A 142 -6.56 -24.97 -0.22
C LYS A 142 -5.28 -24.72 0.59
N VAL A 143 -4.51 -23.71 0.22
CA VAL A 143 -3.26 -23.33 0.93
C VAL A 143 -3.59 -22.76 2.31
N ILE A 144 -4.62 -21.92 2.40
CA ILE A 144 -4.98 -21.24 3.66
C ILE A 144 -6.01 -21.98 4.51
N ALA A 145 -6.66 -23.01 3.96
CA ALA A 145 -7.69 -23.78 4.68
C ALA A 145 -7.24 -24.36 6.03
N PRO A 146 -5.97 -24.80 6.22
CA PRO A 146 -5.55 -25.42 7.48
C PRO A 146 -5.43 -24.47 8.68
N TYR A 147 -5.42 -23.15 8.47
CA TYR A 147 -5.13 -22.19 9.54
C TYR A 147 -6.37 -21.83 10.35
N HIS A 148 -6.20 -21.75 11.67
CA HIS A 148 -7.29 -21.54 12.62
C HIS A 148 -7.93 -20.14 12.47
N ASN A 149 -7.09 -19.12 12.28
CA ASN A 149 -7.54 -17.73 12.11
C ASN A 149 -7.80 -17.37 10.64
N LYS A 150 -8.03 -18.39 9.79
CA LYS A 150 -8.49 -18.14 8.43
C LYS A 150 -9.74 -17.26 8.45
N THR A 151 -9.68 -16.18 7.69
CA THR A 151 -10.76 -15.20 7.59
C THR A 151 -11.22 -15.10 6.14
N LEU A 152 -12.53 -15.08 5.90
CA LEU A 152 -13.12 -15.04 4.57
C LEU A 152 -13.04 -13.63 3.94
N LEU A 153 -11.81 -13.12 3.85
CA LEU A 153 -11.44 -11.89 3.16
C LEU A 153 -10.55 -12.24 1.95
N PHE A 154 -10.91 -11.70 0.80
CA PHE A 154 -10.12 -11.80 -0.42
C PHE A 154 -9.61 -10.42 -0.83
N ARG A 155 -8.32 -10.30 -1.10
CA ARG A 155 -7.73 -9.11 -1.72
C ARG A 155 -7.28 -9.44 -3.14
N TYR A 156 -7.69 -8.60 -4.07
CA TYR A 156 -7.24 -8.72 -5.45
C TYR A 156 -5.77 -8.31 -5.57
N PRO A 157 -4.92 -9.13 -6.25
CA PRO A 157 -3.57 -8.70 -6.61
C PRO A 157 -3.57 -7.36 -7.35
N PHE A 158 -2.61 -6.50 -7.03
CA PHE A 158 -2.51 -5.14 -7.58
C PHE A 158 -3.76 -4.27 -7.33
N LEU A 159 -4.63 -4.65 -6.42
CA LEU A 159 -5.96 -4.06 -6.21
C LEU A 159 -6.82 -4.02 -7.47
N LYS A 160 -6.61 -4.89 -8.47
CA LYS A 160 -7.32 -4.89 -9.76
C LYS A 160 -8.49 -5.87 -9.72
N GLU A 161 -9.72 -5.32 -9.69
CA GLU A 161 -10.98 -6.09 -9.57
C GLU A 161 -11.65 -6.40 -10.92
N GLY A 162 -10.96 -6.16 -12.02
CA GLY A 162 -11.43 -6.37 -13.39
C GLY A 162 -11.60 -5.07 -14.17
N ASP A 163 -11.24 -5.14 -15.45
CA ASP A 163 -11.29 -4.02 -16.40
C ASP A 163 -12.65 -3.85 -17.09
N THR A 164 -13.55 -4.83 -16.91
CA THR A 164 -14.92 -4.81 -17.45
C THR A 164 -15.95 -5.08 -16.36
N ALA A 165 -17.19 -4.64 -16.57
CA ALA A 165 -18.29 -4.92 -15.65
C ALA A 165 -18.54 -6.43 -15.49
N ASP A 166 -18.45 -7.21 -16.57
CA ASP A 166 -18.63 -8.66 -16.52
C ASP A 166 -17.60 -9.34 -15.59
N LYS A 167 -16.30 -9.01 -15.73
CA LYS A 167 -15.27 -9.56 -14.85
C LYS A 167 -15.51 -9.18 -13.39
N ARG A 168 -15.69 -7.89 -13.13
CA ARG A 168 -15.95 -7.38 -11.77
C ARG A 168 -17.13 -8.06 -11.11
N ASP A 169 -18.28 -8.07 -11.80
CA ASP A 169 -19.54 -8.53 -11.19
C ASP A 169 -19.57 -10.06 -11.02
N ARG A 170 -19.04 -10.80 -11.99
CA ARG A 170 -18.93 -12.28 -11.88
C ARG A 170 -18.03 -12.69 -10.72
N PHE A 171 -16.88 -12.06 -10.54
CA PHE A 171 -15.98 -12.45 -9.48
C PHE A 171 -16.49 -12.01 -8.09
N ARG A 172 -17.12 -10.83 -7.99
CA ARG A 172 -17.81 -10.40 -6.77
C ARG A 172 -18.95 -11.37 -6.40
N THR A 173 -19.66 -11.89 -7.39
CA THR A 173 -20.69 -12.92 -7.18
C THR A 173 -20.05 -14.20 -6.64
N LEU A 174 -18.98 -14.70 -7.23
CA LEU A 174 -18.24 -15.87 -6.75
C LEU A 174 -17.77 -15.69 -5.30
N LEU A 175 -17.19 -14.55 -4.96
CA LEU A 175 -16.78 -14.25 -3.59
C LEU A 175 -17.97 -14.33 -2.63
N LYS A 176 -19.09 -13.68 -2.96
CA LYS A 176 -20.30 -13.68 -2.14
C LYS A 176 -20.86 -15.08 -1.95
N GLU A 177 -20.95 -15.88 -3.01
CA GLU A 177 -21.43 -17.27 -2.96
C GLU A 177 -20.50 -18.17 -2.16
N SER A 178 -19.20 -17.86 -2.12
CA SER A 178 -18.20 -18.56 -1.31
C SER A 178 -18.11 -18.02 0.14
N GLY A 179 -18.99 -17.08 0.53
CA GLY A 179 -18.97 -16.45 1.84
C GLY A 179 -17.87 -15.41 2.05
N TYR A 180 -17.10 -15.08 1.01
CA TYR A 180 -16.02 -14.11 1.05
C TYR A 180 -16.51 -12.68 0.90
N ARG A 181 -15.77 -11.76 1.54
CA ARG A 181 -15.85 -10.31 1.27
C ARG A 181 -14.53 -9.83 0.68
N VAL A 182 -14.58 -8.71 -0.02
CA VAL A 182 -13.35 -8.05 -0.47
C VAL A 182 -12.62 -7.45 0.74
N GLY A 183 -11.34 -7.79 0.88
CA GLY A 183 -10.43 -7.21 1.87
C GLY A 183 -9.86 -5.89 1.37
N HIS A 184 -10.74 -4.89 1.24
CA HIS A 184 -10.39 -3.60 0.68
C HIS A 184 -9.28 -2.88 1.43
N VAL A 185 -8.49 -2.12 0.68
CA VAL A 185 -7.53 -1.14 1.17
C VAL A 185 -8.19 0.24 1.19
N THR A 186 -7.98 1.01 2.24
CA THR A 186 -8.42 2.41 2.28
C THR A 186 -7.26 3.39 2.19
N ILE A 187 -6.07 2.98 2.67
CA ILE A 187 -4.82 3.74 2.52
C ILE A 187 -3.86 2.87 1.71
N ASP A 188 -3.70 3.22 0.45
CA ASP A 188 -2.78 2.61 -0.49
C ASP A 188 -1.43 3.33 -0.48
N ALA A 189 -0.32 2.59 -0.67
CA ALA A 189 1.03 3.11 -0.56
C ALA A 189 2.02 2.33 -1.43
N SER A 190 3.12 2.97 -1.78
CA SER A 190 4.18 2.40 -2.63
C SER A 190 5.36 1.87 -1.82
N ASP A 191 5.12 1.22 -0.67
CA ASP A 191 6.17 0.65 0.18
C ASP A 191 7.02 -0.40 -0.55
N TRP A 192 6.41 -1.14 -1.47
CA TRP A 192 7.06 -2.11 -2.34
C TRP A 192 8.15 -1.47 -3.20
N TYR A 193 7.89 -0.27 -3.74
CA TYR A 193 8.86 0.45 -4.57
C TYR A 193 10.03 0.99 -3.73
N VAL A 194 9.74 1.56 -2.56
CA VAL A 194 10.77 2.01 -1.61
C VAL A 194 11.66 0.85 -1.17
N ASN A 195 11.05 -0.33 -0.89
CA ASN A 195 11.80 -1.55 -0.60
C ASN A 195 12.70 -1.97 -1.77
N GLN A 196 12.18 -1.95 -3.00
CA GLN A 196 12.95 -2.34 -4.18
C GLN A 196 14.19 -1.44 -4.36
N CYS A 197 14.02 -0.12 -4.25
CA CYS A 197 15.14 0.82 -4.34
C CYS A 197 16.18 0.59 -3.24
N MET A 198 15.73 0.34 -1.99
CA MET A 198 16.64 -0.01 -0.89
C MET A 198 17.39 -1.31 -1.16
N ALA A 199 16.69 -2.35 -1.61
CA ALA A 199 17.29 -3.65 -1.89
C ALA A 199 18.33 -3.56 -3.00
N ASP A 200 18.03 -2.84 -4.09
CA ASP A 200 18.97 -2.60 -5.19
C ASP A 200 20.21 -1.82 -4.72
N ARG A 201 20.03 -0.89 -3.77
CA ARG A 201 21.15 -0.18 -3.15
C ARG A 201 22.01 -1.10 -2.31
N LEU A 202 21.42 -1.93 -1.47
CA LEU A 202 22.13 -2.87 -0.60
C LEU A 202 22.88 -3.97 -1.37
N ILE A 203 22.42 -4.35 -2.56
CA ILE A 203 23.15 -5.26 -3.45
C ILE A 203 24.46 -4.60 -3.91
N LYS A 204 24.45 -3.31 -4.21
CA LYS A 204 25.64 -2.55 -4.66
C LYS A 204 26.54 -2.13 -3.51
N GLU A 205 25.93 -1.77 -2.40
CA GLU A 205 26.59 -1.24 -1.20
C GLU A 205 26.07 -1.96 0.06
N PRO A 206 26.54 -3.18 0.38
CA PRO A 206 25.99 -4.00 1.48
C PRO A 206 26.03 -3.38 2.88
N LYS A 207 26.84 -2.33 3.06
CA LYS A 207 26.96 -1.58 4.33
C LYS A 207 26.24 -0.23 4.31
N PHE A 208 25.41 0.02 3.28
CA PHE A 208 24.65 1.28 3.19
C PHE A 208 23.74 1.44 4.40
N ASN A 209 23.69 2.65 4.94
CA ASN A 209 22.78 2.96 6.04
C ASN A 209 21.35 3.15 5.49
N ILE A 210 20.43 2.28 5.86
CA ILE A 210 19.04 2.29 5.37
C ILE A 210 18.19 3.43 5.97
N LYS A 211 18.73 4.22 6.90
CA LYS A 211 17.99 5.31 7.55
C LYS A 211 17.29 6.26 6.55
N PRO A 212 17.89 6.68 5.43
CA PRO A 212 17.19 7.52 4.45
C PRO A 212 15.95 6.86 3.85
N TYR A 213 16.00 5.56 3.55
CA TYR A 213 14.83 4.81 3.06
C TYR A 213 13.76 4.65 4.12
N ARG A 214 14.15 4.41 5.39
CA ARG A 214 13.22 4.40 6.53
C ARG A 214 12.50 5.75 6.67
N ASP A 215 13.25 6.83 6.67
CA ASP A 215 12.71 8.18 6.86
C ASP A 215 11.78 8.57 5.70
N TYR A 216 12.16 8.18 4.46
CA TYR A 216 11.31 8.36 3.29
C TYR A 216 10.01 7.55 3.38
N LEU A 217 10.09 6.26 3.74
CA LEU A 217 8.92 5.40 3.91
C LEU A 217 7.94 5.97 4.94
N ILE A 218 8.45 6.40 6.10
CA ILE A 218 7.61 7.00 7.15
C ILE A 218 6.89 8.25 6.63
N ALA A 219 7.61 9.16 5.98
CA ALA A 219 7.03 10.38 5.42
C ALA A 219 5.98 10.05 4.34
N HIS A 220 6.28 9.09 3.46
CA HIS A 220 5.38 8.63 2.42
C HIS A 220 4.08 8.03 2.98
N LEU A 221 4.19 7.12 3.95
CA LEU A 221 3.02 6.47 4.55
C LEU A 221 2.13 7.47 5.31
N LEU A 222 2.72 8.42 6.04
CA LEU A 222 1.97 9.47 6.74
C LEU A 222 1.27 10.43 5.77
N ASP A 223 1.93 10.81 4.68
CA ASP A 223 1.33 11.64 3.61
C ASP A 223 0.14 10.92 2.96
N ARG A 224 0.30 9.64 2.61
CA ARG A 224 -0.79 8.81 2.08
C ARG A 224 -1.94 8.67 3.07
N ALA A 225 -1.65 8.38 4.33
CA ALA A 225 -2.68 8.26 5.37
C ALA A 225 -3.47 9.56 5.55
N SER A 226 -2.78 10.70 5.58
CA SER A 226 -3.41 12.02 5.65
C SER A 226 -4.31 12.30 4.45
N PHE A 227 -3.81 12.02 3.25
CA PHE A 227 -4.57 12.20 2.01
C PHE A 227 -5.84 11.35 1.97
N TYR A 228 -5.74 10.04 2.21
CA TYR A 228 -6.89 9.14 2.12
C TYR A 228 -7.90 9.38 3.24
N ARG A 229 -7.42 9.74 4.45
CA ARG A 229 -8.32 10.14 5.54
C ARG A 229 -9.14 11.37 5.16
N GLN A 230 -8.50 12.42 4.64
CA GLN A 230 -9.21 13.62 4.23
C GLN A 230 -10.18 13.32 3.08
N LEU A 231 -9.76 12.52 2.11
CA LEU A 231 -10.62 12.10 1.01
C LEU A 231 -11.84 11.30 1.51
N ALA A 232 -11.65 10.40 2.49
CA ALA A 232 -12.77 9.66 3.09
C ALA A 232 -13.77 10.59 3.76
N ILE A 233 -13.31 11.57 4.55
CA ILE A 233 -14.17 12.56 5.19
C ILE A 233 -14.95 13.37 4.13
N ASP A 234 -14.29 13.81 3.06
CA ASP A 234 -14.92 14.62 2.02
C ASP A 234 -15.96 13.82 1.19
N VAL A 235 -15.73 12.51 1.00
CA VAL A 235 -16.64 11.63 0.24
C VAL A 235 -17.79 11.12 1.09
N LEU A 236 -17.51 10.72 2.33
CA LEU A 236 -18.45 9.99 3.19
C LEU A 236 -19.08 10.89 4.26
N GLY A 237 -18.55 12.09 4.49
CA GLY A 237 -19.02 13.01 5.53
C GLY A 237 -18.60 12.58 6.95
N ARG A 238 -17.73 11.58 7.09
CA ARG A 238 -17.26 11.05 8.38
C ARG A 238 -15.86 10.49 8.28
N ASP A 239 -15.16 10.39 9.42
CA ASP A 239 -13.97 9.57 9.53
C ASP A 239 -14.33 8.08 9.54
N ILE A 240 -13.42 7.22 9.14
CA ILE A 240 -13.60 5.77 9.06
C ILE A 240 -12.47 5.05 9.80
N ARG A 241 -12.66 3.76 10.06
CA ARG A 241 -11.56 2.88 10.43
C ARG A 241 -10.79 2.48 9.19
N HIS A 242 -9.54 2.90 9.12
CA HIS A 242 -8.71 2.69 7.94
C HIS A 242 -7.98 1.34 7.96
N THR A 243 -7.70 0.80 6.77
CA THR A 243 -6.73 -0.28 6.54
C THR A 243 -5.57 0.27 5.74
N LEU A 244 -4.35 0.09 6.25
CA LEU A 244 -3.09 0.43 5.57
C LEU A 244 -2.59 -0.81 4.83
N LEU A 245 -2.33 -0.67 3.54
CA LEU A 245 -1.61 -1.68 2.76
C LEU A 245 -0.10 -1.47 2.93
N ILE A 246 0.57 -2.50 3.40
CA ILE A 246 2.01 -2.67 3.30
C ILE A 246 2.32 -4.11 2.89
N HIS A 247 3.53 -4.36 2.37
CA HIS A 247 3.92 -5.69 1.92
C HIS A 247 4.87 -6.36 2.92
N TYR A 248 4.85 -7.70 2.92
CA TYR A 248 5.83 -8.51 3.64
C TYR A 248 7.16 -8.44 2.89
N ASN A 249 7.99 -7.47 3.24
CA ASN A 249 9.26 -7.18 2.58
C ASN A 249 10.38 -6.86 3.59
N THR A 250 11.60 -6.74 3.09
CA THR A 250 12.79 -6.49 3.91
C THR A 250 12.71 -5.15 4.64
N LEU A 251 12.30 -4.09 3.96
CA LEU A 251 12.23 -2.75 4.56
C LEU A 251 11.23 -2.72 5.72
N ASN A 252 10.01 -3.21 5.50
CA ASN A 252 9.02 -3.28 6.57
C ASN A 252 9.49 -4.16 7.74
N ALA A 253 10.14 -5.29 7.48
CA ALA A 253 10.69 -6.12 8.54
C ALA A 253 11.75 -5.39 9.40
N LEU A 254 12.50 -4.47 8.80
CA LEU A 254 13.54 -3.71 9.50
C LEU A 254 13.00 -2.48 10.24
N VAL A 255 11.96 -1.82 9.74
CA VAL A 255 11.57 -0.48 10.20
C VAL A 255 10.11 -0.36 10.70
N LEU A 256 9.33 -1.44 10.72
CA LEU A 256 7.93 -1.40 11.16
C LEU A 256 7.73 -0.76 12.54
N PRO A 257 8.58 -1.02 13.56
CA PRO A 257 8.46 -0.33 14.86
C PRO A 257 8.56 1.21 14.75
N ASP A 258 9.45 1.71 13.87
CA ASP A 258 9.61 3.16 13.65
C ASP A 258 8.40 3.75 12.93
N VAL A 259 7.88 3.04 11.92
CA VAL A 259 6.63 3.41 11.22
C VAL A 259 5.49 3.53 12.22
N MET A 260 5.29 2.51 13.07
CA MET A 260 4.20 2.49 14.05
C MET A 260 4.32 3.63 15.04
N ALA A 261 5.51 3.91 15.56
CA ALA A 261 5.77 5.02 16.48
C ALA A 261 5.52 6.39 15.82
N ALA A 262 5.86 6.55 14.54
CA ALA A 262 5.61 7.78 13.80
C ALA A 262 4.10 8.05 13.62
N PHE A 263 3.31 7.03 13.31
CA PHE A 263 1.85 7.16 13.25
C PHE A 263 1.24 7.52 14.61
N GLU A 264 1.68 6.90 15.69
CA GLU A 264 1.27 7.24 17.05
C GLU A 264 1.57 8.71 17.40
N THR A 265 2.77 9.17 17.05
CA THR A 265 3.19 10.57 17.20
C THR A 265 2.33 11.52 16.37
N ALA A 266 1.94 11.10 15.16
CA ALA A 266 1.03 11.85 14.29
C ALA A 266 -0.44 11.82 14.78
N GLY A 267 -0.73 11.09 15.86
CA GLY A 267 -2.04 11.05 16.53
C GLY A 267 -2.95 9.92 16.07
N TRP A 268 -2.46 8.97 15.26
CA TRP A 268 -3.21 7.78 14.87
C TRP A 268 -3.28 6.76 16.01
N GLN A 269 -4.33 5.97 16.01
CA GLN A 269 -4.51 4.84 16.91
C GLN A 269 -4.48 3.54 16.11
N TRP A 270 -3.58 2.64 16.46
CA TRP A 270 -3.57 1.29 15.92
C TRP A 270 -4.72 0.49 16.50
N ILE A 271 -5.40 -0.26 15.64
CA ILE A 271 -6.50 -1.17 15.99
C ILE A 271 -6.31 -2.52 15.29
N ASP A 272 -7.01 -3.54 15.76
CA ASP A 272 -7.06 -4.84 15.08
C ASP A 272 -7.70 -4.74 13.69
N ALA A 273 -7.18 -5.50 12.75
CA ALA A 273 -7.73 -5.55 11.39
C ALA A 273 -9.20 -6.03 11.40
N SER A 274 -9.53 -6.99 12.27
CA SER A 274 -10.90 -7.45 12.44
C SER A 274 -11.87 -6.33 12.83
N LEU A 275 -11.41 -5.38 13.66
CA LEU A 275 -12.20 -4.22 14.07
C LEU A 275 -12.30 -3.19 12.92
N ALA A 276 -11.23 -2.99 12.14
CA ALA A 276 -11.27 -2.09 11.00
C ALA A 276 -12.31 -2.56 9.96
N PHE A 277 -12.28 -3.83 9.59
CA PHE A 277 -13.22 -4.43 8.62
C PHE A 277 -14.69 -4.50 9.08
N GLN A 278 -15.01 -4.06 10.30
CA GLN A 278 -16.38 -3.86 10.78
C GLN A 278 -16.93 -2.46 10.44
N ASP A 279 -16.12 -1.53 9.94
CA ASP A 279 -16.64 -0.23 9.47
C ASP A 279 -17.55 -0.44 8.26
N GLU A 280 -18.68 0.27 8.24
CA GLU A 280 -19.69 0.16 7.18
C GLU A 280 -19.14 0.44 5.77
N VAL A 281 -18.06 1.23 5.66
CA VAL A 281 -17.42 1.53 4.39
C VAL A 281 -17.00 0.26 3.63
N PHE A 282 -16.61 -0.80 4.34
CA PHE A 282 -16.21 -2.07 3.74
C PHE A 282 -17.36 -2.91 3.16
N HIS A 283 -18.59 -2.46 3.28
CA HIS A 283 -19.75 -3.00 2.57
C HIS A 283 -20.03 -2.28 1.25
N SER A 284 -19.28 -1.25 0.94
CA SER A 284 -19.41 -0.52 -0.33
C SER A 284 -18.92 -1.35 -1.51
N ALA A 285 -19.58 -1.18 -2.66
CA ALA A 285 -19.26 -1.89 -3.91
C ALA A 285 -19.19 -0.91 -5.08
N PRO A 286 -18.12 -0.12 -5.22
CA PRO A 286 -17.97 0.86 -6.29
C PRO A 286 -18.13 0.24 -7.67
N LYS A 287 -18.71 1.00 -8.62
CA LYS A 287 -18.99 0.55 -9.99
C LYS A 287 -18.01 1.11 -11.02
N THR A 288 -17.00 1.85 -10.58
CA THR A 288 -15.94 2.39 -11.46
C THR A 288 -15.29 1.32 -12.33
N LEU A 289 -14.81 1.68 -13.50
CA LEU A 289 -14.05 0.83 -14.41
C LEU A 289 -12.82 1.59 -14.91
N PRO A 290 -11.65 0.93 -14.97
CA PRO A 290 -11.35 -0.38 -14.38
C PRO A 290 -11.69 -0.42 -12.90
N ALA A 291 -12.18 -1.58 -12.39
CA ALA A 291 -12.55 -1.72 -10.99
C ALA A 291 -11.33 -2.01 -10.12
N GLY A 292 -11.39 -1.57 -8.85
CA GLY A 292 -10.34 -1.77 -7.87
C GLY A 292 -9.82 -0.48 -7.26
N GLU A 293 -8.52 -0.44 -6.98
CA GLU A 293 -7.80 0.63 -6.29
C GLU A 293 -8.18 0.71 -4.79
N SER A 294 -7.66 1.74 -4.08
CA SER A 294 -8.17 2.03 -2.73
C SER A 294 -9.69 2.22 -2.75
N LEU A 295 -10.39 1.64 -1.78
CA LEU A 295 -11.83 1.78 -1.67
C LEU A 295 -12.26 3.27 -1.60
N VAL A 296 -11.52 4.07 -0.85
CA VAL A 296 -11.80 5.51 -0.74
C VAL A 296 -11.58 6.22 -2.07
N TRP A 297 -10.54 5.84 -2.80
CA TRP A 297 -10.27 6.36 -4.15
C TRP A 297 -11.41 5.98 -5.11
N ALA A 298 -11.83 4.72 -5.10
CA ALA A 298 -12.89 4.24 -5.98
C ALA A 298 -14.23 4.95 -5.70
N LEU A 299 -14.60 5.12 -4.43
CA LEU A 299 -15.79 5.86 -4.04
C LEU A 299 -15.73 7.34 -4.45
N ALA A 300 -14.57 7.98 -4.27
CA ALA A 300 -14.37 9.36 -4.70
C ALA A 300 -14.47 9.50 -6.23
N SER A 301 -13.85 8.59 -6.97
CA SER A 301 -13.88 8.53 -8.44
C SER A 301 -15.30 8.37 -8.95
N GLU A 302 -16.10 7.50 -8.34
CA GLU A 302 -17.49 7.25 -8.73
C GLU A 302 -18.37 8.51 -8.65
N THR A 303 -18.11 9.40 -7.70
CA THR A 303 -18.87 10.65 -7.57
C THR A 303 -18.61 11.65 -8.69
N GLY A 304 -17.49 11.53 -9.40
CA GLY A 304 -17.03 12.50 -10.41
C GLY A 304 -16.60 13.87 -9.85
N ARG A 305 -16.77 14.13 -8.55
CA ARG A 305 -16.53 15.45 -7.93
C ARG A 305 -15.06 15.72 -7.58
N PHE A 306 -14.23 14.69 -7.49
CA PHE A 306 -12.87 14.78 -6.94
C PHE A 306 -11.77 14.57 -7.99
N LYS A 307 -12.08 14.65 -9.29
CA LYS A 307 -11.14 14.33 -10.40
C LYS A 307 -9.80 15.03 -10.27
N ASP A 308 -9.79 16.31 -9.92
CA ASP A 308 -8.57 17.12 -9.81
C ASP A 308 -7.78 16.87 -8.51
N ARG A 309 -8.34 16.09 -7.59
CA ARG A 309 -7.74 15.78 -6.28
C ARG A 309 -7.32 14.33 -6.13
N LEU A 310 -7.75 13.46 -7.05
CA LEU A 310 -7.42 12.04 -6.97
C LEU A 310 -5.93 11.83 -7.22
N ARG A 311 -5.27 11.21 -6.26
CA ARG A 311 -3.90 10.76 -6.41
C ARG A 311 -3.86 9.50 -7.26
N TYR A 312 -2.68 9.26 -7.83
CA TYR A 312 -2.42 8.01 -8.50
C TYR A 312 -2.35 6.87 -7.50
N PRO A 313 -2.82 5.67 -7.86
CA PRO A 313 -2.74 4.48 -7.01
C PRO A 313 -1.30 4.12 -6.60
N GLY A 314 -1.15 3.50 -5.43
CA GLY A 314 0.14 3.15 -4.86
C GLY A 314 0.88 1.99 -5.54
N GLU A 315 0.28 1.35 -6.56
CA GLU A 315 0.93 0.32 -7.36
C GLU A 315 1.83 0.91 -8.45
N ASP A 316 1.84 2.23 -8.63
CA ASP A 316 2.63 2.89 -9.67
C ASP A 316 3.77 3.70 -9.03
N ASP A 317 4.99 3.48 -9.53
CA ASP A 317 6.21 4.15 -9.09
C ASP A 317 6.39 5.57 -9.63
N ILE A 318 5.58 5.96 -10.61
CA ILE A 318 5.69 7.25 -11.34
C ILE A 318 5.72 8.48 -10.42
N TYR A 319 5.08 8.41 -9.26
CA TYR A 319 5.03 9.52 -8.30
C TYR A 319 6.18 9.49 -7.30
N GLU A 320 6.73 8.31 -7.00
CA GLU A 320 7.76 8.15 -5.98
C GLU A 320 9.17 8.23 -6.58
N GLU A 321 9.37 7.71 -7.78
CA GLU A 321 10.67 7.67 -8.44
C GLU A 321 11.34 9.06 -8.55
N PRO A 322 10.66 10.14 -9.01
CA PRO A 322 11.29 11.46 -9.11
C PRO A 322 11.70 12.02 -7.73
N LYS A 323 10.89 11.78 -6.70
CA LYS A 323 11.16 12.25 -5.33
C LYS A 323 12.36 11.52 -4.72
N MET A 324 12.38 10.19 -4.87
CA MET A 324 13.48 9.35 -4.37
C MET A 324 14.78 9.68 -5.08
N LYS A 325 14.77 9.83 -6.40
CA LYS A 325 15.96 10.26 -7.18
C LYS A 325 16.49 11.62 -6.73
N ALA A 326 15.62 12.59 -6.45
CA ALA A 326 16.02 13.90 -5.95
C ALA A 326 16.70 13.84 -4.58
N LEU A 327 16.43 12.79 -3.79
CA LEU A 327 17.05 12.51 -2.48
C LEU A 327 18.27 11.58 -2.59
N GLY A 328 18.62 11.11 -3.78
CA GLY A 328 19.71 10.15 -3.99
C GLY A 328 19.39 8.72 -3.53
N LEU A 329 18.10 8.39 -3.47
CA LEU A 329 17.56 7.07 -3.09
C LEU A 329 17.21 6.23 -4.29
#